data_efd7a9363d1d39ba2e205788a3ff0813
#
_entry.id   efd7a9363d1d39ba2e205788a3ff0813
#
_cell.length_a   1.000
_cell.length_b   1.000
_cell.length_c   1.000
_cell.angle_alpha   90.00
_cell.angle_beta   90.00
_cell.angle_gamma   90.00
#
_symmetry.space_group_name_H-M   'P 1'
#
loop_
_entity.id
_entity.type
_entity.pdbx_description
1 polymer ?
#
loop_
_entity_poly.entity_id
_entity_poly.type
_entity_poly.pdbx_seq_one_letter_code
_entity_poly.pdbx_strand_id
1 'polypeptide(L)'
;PVRIIGYPSMRGIENLDPKFIFELGVLVLSPFWIDYSEADVSGFIRGFRKKFLTEPSEMSYAWIGYDLTYYFLSGLAIHGRDFLSYPWMHNPDLLQTEFDFRRKGPGDGFENYKLYRVKYTQDYEVVLEAGEPEYRKR
;
A
#
# COMPACT_ATOMS: atom_id res chain seq x y z
N PRO A 1 1.06 -13.02 25.72
CA PRO A 1 1.95 -12.06 25.07
C PRO A 1 1.14 -10.88 24.54
N VAL A 2 1.60 -9.65 24.79
CA VAL A 2 0.98 -8.42 24.27
C VAL A 2 1.46 -8.22 22.85
N ARG A 3 0.55 -7.97 21.89
CA ARG A 3 0.88 -7.52 20.53
C ARG A 3 0.62 -6.02 20.43
N ILE A 4 1.57 -5.28 19.89
CA ILE A 4 1.42 -3.86 19.62
C ILE A 4 1.09 -3.71 18.14
N ILE A 5 -0.04 -3.06 17.85
CA ILE A 5 -0.49 -2.77 16.49
C ILE A 5 -0.56 -1.25 16.35
N GLY A 6 0.04 -0.75 15.27
CA GLY A 6 0.09 0.68 14.97
C GLY A 6 -0.27 1.02 13.53
N TYR A 7 -0.18 2.32 13.23
CA TYR A 7 -0.35 2.89 11.89
C TYR A 7 0.95 3.49 11.38
N PRO A 8 1.11 3.75 10.08
CA PRO A 8 2.33 4.34 9.50
C PRO A 8 2.77 5.64 10.17
N SER A 9 1.82 6.44 10.68
CA SER A 9 2.10 7.69 11.41
C SER A 9 2.92 7.51 12.69
N MET A 10 3.02 6.28 13.23
CA MET A 10 3.89 6.02 14.38
C MET A 10 5.37 6.33 14.10
N ARG A 11 5.80 6.23 12.85
CA ARG A 11 7.19 6.55 12.44
C ARG A 11 7.53 8.04 12.60
N GLY A 12 6.53 8.91 12.61
CA GLY A 12 6.67 10.36 12.73
C GLY A 12 6.41 10.91 14.14
N ILE A 13 6.25 10.05 15.14
CA ILE A 13 6.05 10.50 16.53
C ILE A 13 7.35 11.10 17.04
N GLU A 14 7.32 12.40 17.37
CA GLU A 14 8.43 13.09 18.00
C GLU A 14 8.81 12.38 19.32
N ASN A 15 10.10 12.21 19.54
CA ASN A 15 10.68 11.55 20.73
C ASN A 15 10.42 10.02 20.85
N LEU A 16 9.86 9.37 19.85
CA LEU A 16 9.85 7.91 19.80
C LEU A 16 11.17 7.44 19.20
N ASP A 17 12.00 6.78 19.99
CA ASP A 17 13.20 6.11 19.48
C ASP A 17 12.76 4.95 18.57
N PRO A 18 13.12 4.95 17.26
CA PRO A 18 12.77 3.88 16.33
C PRO A 18 13.16 2.48 16.83
N LYS A 19 14.18 2.38 17.65
CA LYS A 19 14.64 1.15 18.26
C LYS A 19 13.52 0.40 18.99
N PHE A 20 12.63 1.11 19.70
CA PHE A 20 11.52 0.48 20.43
C PHE A 20 10.50 -0.17 19.49
N ILE A 21 10.33 0.34 18.28
CA ILE A 21 9.43 -0.26 17.29
C ILE A 21 9.90 -1.67 16.93
N PHE A 22 11.20 -1.84 16.76
CA PHE A 22 11.82 -3.14 16.45
C PHE A 22 11.86 -4.06 17.67
N GLU A 23 12.34 -3.58 18.83
CA GLU A 23 12.46 -4.39 20.05
C GLU A 23 11.10 -4.94 20.52
N LEU A 24 10.02 -4.17 20.37
CA LEU A 24 8.67 -4.56 20.73
C LEU A 24 7.97 -5.41 19.65
N GLY A 25 8.59 -5.57 18.48
CA GLY A 25 8.02 -6.35 17.40
C GLY A 25 6.68 -5.78 16.90
N VAL A 26 6.63 -4.45 16.70
CA VAL A 26 5.38 -3.75 16.34
C VAL A 26 4.89 -4.22 14.98
N LEU A 27 3.57 -4.47 14.90
CA LEU A 27 2.87 -4.71 13.65
C LEU A 27 2.19 -3.41 13.20
N VAL A 28 2.54 -2.91 12.02
CA VAL A 28 1.93 -1.71 11.44
C VAL A 28 0.95 -2.12 10.35
N LEU A 29 -0.29 -1.64 10.44
CA LEU A 29 -1.28 -1.76 9.36
C LEU A 29 -1.10 -0.58 8.41
N SER A 30 -0.68 -0.87 7.18
CA SER A 30 -0.39 0.16 6.16
C SER A 30 -1.29 -0.02 4.94
N PRO A 31 -1.84 1.07 4.36
CA PRO A 31 -2.56 1.00 3.09
C PRO A 31 -1.65 0.85 1.88
N PHE A 32 -0.34 0.86 2.07
CA PHE A 32 0.65 0.73 1.02
C PHE A 32 1.91 0.00 1.50
N TRP A 33 2.61 -0.60 0.55
CA TRP A 33 3.93 -1.21 0.71
C TRP A 33 4.72 -1.02 -0.57
N ILE A 34 5.96 -0.54 -0.47
CA ILE A 34 6.86 -0.37 -1.62
C ILE A 34 7.97 -1.41 -1.50
N ASP A 35 8.04 -2.30 -2.47
CA ASP A 35 9.17 -3.22 -2.60
C ASP A 35 10.24 -2.62 -3.50
N TYR A 36 11.26 -2.07 -2.89
CA TYR A 36 12.36 -1.42 -3.62
C TYR A 36 13.24 -2.39 -4.43
N SER A 37 13.06 -3.70 -4.26
CA SER A 37 13.76 -4.72 -5.06
C SER A 37 13.13 -4.93 -6.43
N GLU A 38 11.87 -4.49 -6.63
CA GLU A 38 11.15 -4.65 -7.88
C GLU A 38 11.66 -3.72 -8.98
N ALA A 39 11.72 -4.28 -10.21
CA ALA A 39 12.24 -3.58 -11.38
C ALA A 39 11.39 -2.35 -11.76
N ASP A 40 10.06 -2.45 -11.62
CA ASP A 40 9.11 -1.39 -11.96
C ASP A 40 9.20 -0.23 -10.96
N VAL A 41 9.39 -0.51 -9.67
CA VAL A 41 9.66 0.48 -8.63
C VAL A 41 10.95 1.24 -8.96
N SER A 42 12.03 0.52 -9.29
CA SER A 42 13.30 1.12 -9.72
C SER A 42 13.15 1.95 -11.01
N GLY A 43 12.32 1.49 -11.95
CA GLY A 43 11.99 2.19 -13.19
C GLY A 43 11.27 3.51 -12.92
N PHE A 44 10.25 3.46 -12.06
CA PHE A 44 9.52 4.66 -11.63
C PHE A 44 10.42 5.70 -10.99
N ILE A 45 11.27 5.29 -10.03
CA ILE A 45 12.19 6.21 -9.34
C ILE A 45 13.12 6.90 -10.36
N ARG A 46 13.72 6.15 -11.29
CA ARG A 46 14.58 6.73 -12.33
C ARG A 46 13.84 7.72 -13.23
N GLY A 47 12.63 7.37 -13.66
CA GLY A 47 11.78 8.24 -14.46
C GLY A 47 11.38 9.52 -13.73
N PHE A 48 11.02 9.39 -12.45
CA PHE A 48 10.64 10.51 -11.59
C PHE A 48 11.82 11.49 -11.38
N ARG A 49 13.01 10.97 -11.04
CA ARG A 49 14.25 11.76 -10.91
C ARG A 49 14.57 12.52 -12.18
N LYS A 50 14.49 11.85 -13.34
CA LYS A 50 14.77 12.47 -14.64
C LYS A 50 13.81 13.62 -14.95
N LYS A 51 12.53 13.48 -14.56
CA LYS A 51 11.49 14.46 -14.89
C LYS A 51 11.42 15.62 -13.90
N PHE A 52 11.55 15.33 -12.61
CA PHE A 52 11.29 16.29 -11.54
C PHE A 52 12.54 16.75 -10.79
N LEU A 53 13.71 16.16 -11.07
CA LEU A 53 15.00 16.46 -10.46
C LEU A 53 15.00 16.33 -8.92
N THR A 54 14.13 15.45 -8.40
CA THR A 54 13.99 15.17 -6.97
C THR A 54 13.60 13.71 -6.75
N GLU A 55 13.61 13.25 -5.50
CA GLU A 55 13.16 11.92 -5.13
C GLU A 55 11.64 11.86 -4.92
N PRO A 56 10.98 10.74 -5.28
CA PRO A 56 9.64 10.47 -4.81
C PRO A 56 9.73 10.09 -3.33
N SER A 57 9.30 10.98 -2.41
CA SER A 57 9.31 10.64 -0.98
C SER A 57 8.23 9.62 -0.65
N GLU A 58 8.45 8.79 0.39
CA GLU A 58 7.47 7.77 0.84
C GLU A 58 6.08 8.36 1.15
N MET A 59 6.04 9.60 1.64
CA MET A 59 4.81 10.31 1.97
C MET A 59 4.30 11.17 0.81
N SER A 60 4.90 11.08 -0.38
CA SER A 60 4.49 11.90 -1.52
C SER A 60 3.31 11.26 -2.26
N TYR A 61 2.47 12.14 -2.80
CA TYR A 61 1.37 11.71 -3.68
C TYR A 61 1.84 11.13 -5.03
N ALA A 62 3.16 11.12 -5.30
CA ALA A 62 3.71 10.61 -6.56
C ALA A 62 3.39 9.13 -6.78
N TRP A 63 3.58 8.32 -5.76
CA TRP A 63 3.34 6.88 -5.79
C TRP A 63 1.86 6.56 -5.98
N ILE A 64 1.02 7.08 -5.09
CA ILE A 64 -0.43 6.83 -5.16
C ILE A 64 -1.04 7.44 -6.43
N GLY A 65 -0.53 8.58 -6.88
CA GLY A 65 -0.97 9.21 -8.12
C GLY A 65 -0.66 8.36 -9.34
N TYR A 66 0.53 7.75 -9.38
CA TYR A 66 0.88 6.79 -10.43
C TYR A 66 -0.06 5.57 -10.39
N ASP A 67 -0.18 4.91 -9.24
CA ASP A 67 -0.97 3.70 -9.08
C ASP A 67 -2.45 3.93 -9.44
N LEU A 68 -3.07 5.00 -8.93
CA LEU A 68 -4.45 5.35 -9.26
C LEU A 68 -4.62 5.62 -10.75
N THR A 69 -3.72 6.41 -11.33
CA THR A 69 -3.80 6.75 -12.76
C THR A 69 -3.67 5.50 -13.63
N TYR A 70 -2.67 4.67 -13.33
CA TYR A 70 -2.44 3.43 -14.07
C TYR A 70 -3.60 2.46 -13.93
N TYR A 71 -4.11 2.25 -12.71
CA TYR A 71 -5.24 1.37 -12.44
C TYR A 71 -6.49 1.79 -13.22
N PHE A 72 -6.90 3.05 -13.11
CA PHE A 72 -8.13 3.50 -13.77
C PHE A 72 -7.99 3.60 -15.29
N LEU A 73 -6.87 4.09 -15.80
CA LEU A 73 -6.68 4.19 -17.25
C LEU A 73 -6.55 2.82 -17.92
N SER A 74 -5.79 1.90 -17.34
CA SER A 74 -5.66 0.54 -17.88
C SER A 74 -6.98 -0.24 -17.76
N GLY A 75 -7.69 -0.09 -16.63
CA GLY A 75 -9.01 -0.70 -16.45
C GLY A 75 -10.03 -0.22 -17.47
N LEU A 76 -10.11 1.09 -17.72
CA LEU A 76 -10.97 1.66 -18.74
C LEU A 76 -10.56 1.25 -20.17
N ALA A 77 -9.25 1.15 -20.45
CA ALA A 77 -8.76 0.75 -21.76
C ALA A 77 -9.06 -0.73 -22.06
N ILE A 78 -8.99 -1.61 -21.07
CA ILE A 78 -9.19 -3.05 -21.23
C ILE A 78 -10.68 -3.43 -21.15
N HIS A 79 -11.42 -2.86 -20.21
CA HIS A 79 -12.78 -3.27 -19.89
C HIS A 79 -13.85 -2.24 -20.29
N GLY A 80 -13.45 -1.07 -20.79
CA GLY A 80 -14.38 0.00 -21.15
C GLY A 80 -15.14 0.55 -19.94
N ARG A 81 -16.36 1.06 -20.18
CA ARG A 81 -17.18 1.69 -19.13
C ARG A 81 -17.66 0.73 -18.06
N ASP A 82 -17.75 -0.57 -18.36
CA ASP A 82 -18.21 -1.60 -17.43
C ASP A 82 -17.25 -1.76 -16.25
N PHE A 83 -15.96 -1.39 -16.44
CA PHE A 83 -14.98 -1.36 -15.39
C PHE A 83 -15.43 -0.58 -14.15
N LEU A 84 -16.11 0.57 -14.33
CA LEU A 84 -16.58 1.40 -13.21
C LEU A 84 -17.65 0.71 -12.34
N SER A 85 -18.33 -0.31 -12.89
CA SER A 85 -19.30 -1.11 -12.14
C SER A 85 -18.69 -2.32 -11.46
N TYR A 86 -17.53 -2.79 -11.96
CA TYR A 86 -16.87 -4.02 -11.51
C TYR A 86 -15.36 -3.83 -11.36
N PRO A 87 -14.89 -2.86 -10.56
CA PRO A 87 -13.46 -2.52 -10.48
C PRO A 87 -12.59 -3.69 -9.98
N TRP A 88 -13.15 -4.63 -9.24
CA TRP A 88 -12.43 -5.83 -8.78
C TRP A 88 -12.04 -6.82 -9.90
N MET A 89 -12.56 -6.64 -11.12
CA MET A 89 -12.17 -7.47 -12.28
C MET A 89 -10.80 -7.10 -12.85
N HIS A 90 -10.21 -5.98 -12.41
CA HIS A 90 -8.94 -5.47 -12.87
C HIS A 90 -7.94 -5.48 -11.73
N ASN A 91 -6.86 -6.22 -11.90
CA ASN A 91 -5.81 -6.35 -10.89
C ASN A 91 -4.43 -6.25 -11.55
N PRO A 92 -4.02 -5.05 -11.96
CA PRO A 92 -2.70 -4.81 -12.54
C PRO A 92 -1.62 -4.81 -11.44
N ASP A 93 -0.39 -5.08 -11.84
CA ASP A 93 0.76 -4.88 -10.97
C ASP A 93 0.97 -3.36 -10.75
N LEU A 94 0.91 -2.94 -9.50
CA LEU A 94 1.07 -1.56 -9.06
C LEU A 94 2.33 -1.40 -8.20
N LEU A 95 2.79 -0.15 -7.99
CA LEU A 95 4.07 0.09 -7.34
C LEU A 95 4.03 -0.03 -5.82
N GLN A 96 2.95 0.43 -5.19
CA GLN A 96 2.84 0.45 -3.73
C GLN A 96 1.50 -0.04 -3.19
N THR A 97 0.47 -0.12 -4.04
CA THR A 97 -0.90 -0.34 -3.58
C THR A 97 -1.49 -1.50 -4.37
N GLU A 98 -2.27 -2.33 -3.72
CA GLU A 98 -3.23 -3.21 -4.36
C GLU A 98 -4.64 -2.68 -4.05
N PHE A 99 -5.60 -2.94 -4.93
CA PHE A 99 -6.98 -2.54 -4.69
C PHE A 99 -7.86 -3.77 -4.46
N ASP A 100 -8.52 -3.81 -3.29
CA ASP A 100 -9.58 -4.75 -2.94
C ASP A 100 -10.87 -3.94 -2.75
N PHE A 101 -11.43 -3.49 -3.88
CA PHE A 101 -12.63 -2.66 -3.88
C PHE A 101 -13.87 -3.47 -3.52
N ARG A 102 -14.56 -3.03 -2.49
CA ARG A 102 -15.81 -3.61 -2.01
C ARG A 102 -16.85 -2.51 -1.79
N ARG A 103 -18.12 -2.89 -1.84
CA ARG A 103 -19.25 -2.03 -1.45
C ARG A 103 -20.22 -2.81 -0.57
N LYS A 104 -20.88 -2.14 0.35
CA LYS A 104 -21.85 -2.74 1.28
C LYS A 104 -23.20 -3.02 0.63
N GLY A 105 -23.60 -2.18 -0.33
CA GLY A 105 -24.88 -2.31 -1.03
C GLY A 105 -24.83 -1.76 -2.46
N PRO A 106 -25.85 -2.03 -3.27
CA PRO A 106 -25.87 -1.63 -4.70
C PRO A 106 -25.76 -0.12 -4.95
N GLY A 107 -26.18 0.72 -3.99
CA GLY A 107 -26.14 2.18 -4.08
C GLY A 107 -24.94 2.82 -3.40
N ASP A 108 -24.09 2.03 -2.73
CA ASP A 108 -22.95 2.54 -2.00
C ASP A 108 -21.72 2.73 -2.91
N GLY A 109 -20.83 3.61 -2.51
CA GLY A 109 -19.51 3.76 -3.12
C GLY A 109 -18.62 2.56 -2.84
N PHE A 110 -17.55 2.45 -3.64
CA PHE A 110 -16.51 1.45 -3.39
C PHE A 110 -15.51 1.97 -2.36
N GLU A 111 -15.12 1.08 -1.46
CA GLU A 111 -14.06 1.30 -0.48
C GLU A 111 -12.91 0.32 -0.75
N ASN A 112 -11.67 0.76 -0.64
CA ASN A 112 -10.51 -0.14 -0.72
C ASN A 112 -10.27 -0.78 0.65
N TYR A 113 -10.33 -2.09 0.71
CA TYR A 113 -10.11 -2.88 1.93
C TYR A 113 -8.71 -3.49 2.03
N LYS A 114 -7.84 -3.23 1.05
CA LYS A 114 -6.46 -3.74 1.10
C LYS A 114 -5.67 -3.05 2.21
N LEU A 115 -5.07 -3.86 3.07
CA LEU A 115 -4.10 -3.44 4.08
C LEU A 115 -2.93 -4.41 4.10
N TYR A 116 -1.74 -3.85 4.17
CA TYR A 116 -0.51 -4.59 4.38
C TYR A 116 -0.20 -4.70 5.87
N ARG A 117 0.29 -5.85 6.27
CA ARG A 117 0.75 -6.12 7.64
C ARG A 117 2.26 -6.04 7.65
N VAL A 118 2.78 -4.88 8.03
CA VAL A 118 4.22 -4.61 8.08
C VAL A 118 4.72 -4.88 9.48
N LYS A 119 5.57 -5.89 9.63
CA LYS A 119 6.14 -6.29 10.91
C LYS A 119 7.57 -5.80 11.06
N TYR A 120 7.84 -5.18 12.18
CA TYR A 120 9.18 -4.85 12.63
C TYR A 120 9.69 -6.00 13.48
N THR A 121 10.85 -6.57 13.12
CA THR A 121 11.42 -7.72 13.84
C THR A 121 12.51 -7.29 14.80
N GLN A 122 12.79 -8.13 15.78
CA GLN A 122 13.89 -7.90 16.73
C GLN A 122 15.29 -7.97 16.10
N ASP A 123 15.37 -8.53 14.88
CA ASP A 123 16.58 -8.54 14.06
C ASP A 123 16.76 -7.26 13.24
N TYR A 124 15.98 -6.23 13.54
CA TYR A 124 15.96 -4.93 12.84
C TYR A 124 15.56 -5.01 11.36
N GLU A 125 14.76 -5.97 11.00
CA GLU A 125 14.19 -6.11 9.67
C GLU A 125 12.75 -5.60 9.62
N VAL A 126 12.33 -5.11 8.45
CA VAL A 126 10.94 -4.72 8.16
C VAL A 126 10.41 -5.67 7.09
N VAL A 127 9.45 -6.49 7.46
CA VAL A 127 8.94 -7.56 6.59
C VAL A 127 7.43 -7.50 6.45
N LEU A 128 6.91 -7.97 5.32
CA LEU A 128 5.49 -8.24 5.18
C LEU A 128 5.14 -9.53 5.94
N GLU A 129 4.23 -9.44 6.91
CA GLU A 129 3.67 -10.62 7.55
C GLU A 129 2.65 -11.27 6.61
N ALA A 130 2.94 -12.50 6.19
CA ALA A 130 2.00 -13.27 5.38
C ALA A 130 0.74 -13.60 6.19
N GLY A 131 -0.43 -13.32 5.64
CA GLY A 131 -1.73 -13.68 6.23
C GLY A 131 -2.84 -12.75 5.78
N GLU A 132 -3.96 -13.33 5.38
CA GLU A 132 -5.18 -12.56 5.20
C GLU A 132 -5.66 -12.04 6.56
N PRO A 133 -6.16 -10.78 6.62
CA PRO A 133 -6.76 -10.29 7.85
C PRO A 133 -7.93 -11.21 8.26
N GLU A 134 -8.01 -11.55 9.54
CA GLU A 134 -9.01 -12.50 10.10
C GLU A 134 -10.48 -12.11 9.87
N TYR A 135 -10.77 -10.88 9.43
CA TYR A 135 -12.12 -10.42 9.14
C TYR A 135 -12.79 -11.05 7.89
N ARG A 136 -12.05 -11.86 7.10
CA ARG A 136 -12.64 -12.63 5.96
C ARG A 136 -13.52 -13.81 6.37
N LYS A 137 -13.66 -14.11 7.65
CA LYS A 137 -14.42 -15.26 8.18
C LYS A 137 -15.81 -14.91 8.71
N ARG A 138 -16.50 -13.93 8.09
CA ARG A 138 -17.93 -13.73 8.41
C ARG A 138 -18.76 -13.65 7.15
#